data_02f315ac2c6eefd844a66a8355c2e0e7
#
_entry.id   02f315ac2c6eefd844a66a8355c2e0e7
#
_cell.length_a   1.000
_cell.length_b   1.000
_cell.length_c   1.000
_cell.angle_alpha   90.00
_cell.angle_beta   90.00
_cell.angle_gamma   90.00
#
_symmetry.space_group_name_H-M   'P 1'
#
loop_
_entity.id
_entity.type
_entity.pdbx_description
1 polymer ?
#
loop_
_entity_poly.entity_id
_entity_poly.type
_entity_poly.pdbx_seq_one_letter_code
_entity_poly.pdbx_strand_id
1 'polypeptide(L)'
;MSLKDIAFWINSAKSDSSLAKIQLTSDMQESFDSLYRNSPDPWACSDKKYRYQLLKYSKLIALLPKREYRKALDVGCGLGMLTRLLSPHVGDALGVELSQVAVVNATKLSIDYANLQFKQGDVLALQKVVEGTYDLIVLADVLYYLSPLDETTKQTIIQIVISLLEPGGTILLANHFFFDLDPQSKIVRELHASFSAAPELTLLHEDRQPFYLASVLRKN
;
A
#
# COMPACT_ATOMS: atom_id res chain seq x y z
N MET A 1 -16.69 -13.25 -10.49
CA MET A 1 -16.50 -13.22 -9.01
C MET A 1 -16.86 -14.59 -8.47
N SER A 2 -15.95 -15.26 -7.79
CA SER A 2 -16.21 -16.57 -7.18
C SER A 2 -16.81 -16.41 -5.79
N LEU A 3 -17.44 -17.46 -5.24
CA LEU A 3 -17.91 -17.46 -3.85
C LEU A 3 -16.78 -17.21 -2.84
N LYS A 4 -15.54 -17.60 -3.20
CA LYS A 4 -14.34 -17.34 -2.38
C LYS A 4 -13.98 -15.85 -2.36
N ASP A 5 -14.22 -15.12 -3.44
CA ASP A 5 -13.98 -13.68 -3.48
C ASP A 5 -14.98 -12.94 -2.58
N ILE A 6 -16.25 -13.37 -2.54
CA ILE A 6 -17.26 -12.82 -1.63
C ILE A 6 -16.84 -13.05 -0.17
N ALA A 7 -16.39 -14.27 0.16
CA ALA A 7 -15.93 -14.59 1.51
C ALA A 7 -14.69 -13.75 1.92
N PHE A 8 -13.78 -13.49 0.97
CA PHE A 8 -12.66 -12.57 1.18
C PHE A 8 -13.13 -11.15 1.55
N TRP A 9 -14.08 -10.60 0.79
CA TRP A 9 -14.62 -9.25 1.04
C TRP A 9 -15.34 -9.14 2.38
N ILE A 10 -16.09 -10.16 2.77
CA ILE A 10 -16.73 -10.22 4.10
C ILE A 10 -15.67 -10.21 5.21
N ASN A 11 -14.56 -10.94 5.02
CA ASN A 11 -13.46 -10.96 6.00
C ASN A 11 -12.77 -9.60 6.09
N SER A 12 -12.47 -8.97 4.95
CA SER A 12 -11.86 -7.64 4.89
C SER A 12 -12.74 -6.60 5.60
N ALA A 13 -14.03 -6.56 5.29
CA ALA A 13 -14.98 -5.64 5.92
C ALA A 13 -15.09 -5.83 7.46
N LYS A 14 -14.95 -7.07 7.95
CA LYS A 14 -14.89 -7.34 9.40
C LYS A 14 -13.64 -6.75 10.04
N SER A 15 -12.49 -6.87 9.37
CA SER A 15 -11.22 -6.31 9.84
C SER A 15 -11.27 -4.79 9.88
N ASP A 16 -11.80 -4.16 8.84
CA ASP A 16 -11.99 -2.70 8.78
C ASP A 16 -12.96 -2.22 9.87
N SER A 17 -14.06 -2.93 10.10
CA SER A 17 -14.99 -2.63 11.20
C SER A 17 -14.35 -2.81 12.58
N SER A 18 -13.48 -3.80 12.75
CA SER A 18 -12.75 -4.01 14.00
C SER A 18 -11.74 -2.91 14.23
N LEU A 19 -10.99 -2.52 13.21
CA LEU A 19 -10.04 -1.40 13.25
C LEU A 19 -10.76 -0.10 13.64
N ALA A 20 -11.87 0.23 12.98
CA ALA A 20 -12.64 1.43 13.27
C ALA A 20 -13.11 1.50 14.73
N LYS A 21 -13.50 0.36 15.33
CA LYS A 21 -13.87 0.30 16.76
C LYS A 21 -12.69 0.55 17.67
N ILE A 22 -11.51 0.00 17.37
CA ILE A 22 -10.30 0.19 18.18
C ILE A 22 -9.85 1.65 18.11
N GLN A 23 -9.93 2.28 16.94
CA GLN A 23 -9.58 3.69 16.72
C GLN A 23 -10.42 4.69 17.52
N LEU A 24 -11.58 4.29 18.06
CA LEU A 24 -12.34 5.14 18.96
C LEU A 24 -11.66 5.36 20.33
N THR A 25 -10.73 4.49 20.72
CA THR A 25 -10.13 4.48 22.07
C THR A 25 -8.61 4.47 22.07
N SER A 26 -7.98 4.37 20.91
CA SER A 26 -6.53 4.23 20.75
C SER A 26 -6.02 5.12 19.63
N ASP A 27 -4.76 5.52 19.70
CA ASP A 27 -4.11 6.15 18.56
C ASP A 27 -3.97 5.19 17.38
N MET A 28 -3.58 5.71 16.22
CA MET A 28 -3.56 4.93 14.98
C MET A 28 -2.57 3.76 15.05
N GLN A 29 -1.36 3.98 15.60
CA GLN A 29 -0.35 2.93 15.71
C GLN A 29 -0.84 1.79 16.61
N GLU A 30 -1.30 2.10 17.82
CA GLU A 30 -1.80 1.10 18.77
C GLU A 30 -3.04 0.36 18.21
N SER A 31 -3.85 1.06 17.41
CA SER A 31 -5.02 0.45 16.76
C SER A 31 -4.60 -0.65 15.78
N PHE A 32 -3.61 -0.40 14.93
CA PHE A 32 -3.06 -1.41 14.03
C PHE A 32 -2.30 -2.51 14.78
N ASP A 33 -1.49 -2.17 15.78
CA ASP A 33 -0.80 -3.15 16.61
C ASP A 33 -1.79 -4.10 17.31
N SER A 34 -2.86 -3.55 17.87
CA SER A 34 -3.94 -4.34 18.49
C SER A 34 -4.63 -5.25 17.49
N LEU A 35 -4.93 -4.73 16.29
CA LEU A 35 -5.56 -5.52 15.23
C LEU A 35 -4.67 -6.71 14.83
N TYR A 36 -3.36 -6.51 14.60
CA TYR A 36 -2.42 -7.57 14.23
C TYR A 36 -2.11 -8.54 15.37
N ARG A 37 -2.19 -8.12 16.63
CA ARG A 37 -2.11 -9.04 17.80
C ARG A 37 -3.33 -9.96 17.86
N ASN A 38 -4.51 -9.43 17.58
CA ASN A 38 -5.77 -10.19 17.68
C ASN A 38 -6.07 -11.02 16.42
N SER A 39 -5.54 -10.62 15.27
CA SER A 39 -5.70 -11.32 13.99
C SER A 39 -4.35 -11.28 13.25
N PRO A 40 -3.59 -12.39 13.21
CA PRO A 40 -2.27 -12.41 12.57
C PRO A 40 -2.27 -12.04 11.09
N ASP A 41 -3.39 -12.20 10.39
CA ASP A 41 -3.58 -11.81 8.99
C ASP A 41 -4.99 -11.18 8.81
N PRO A 42 -5.17 -9.93 9.27
CA PRO A 42 -6.49 -9.31 9.36
C PRO A 42 -7.23 -9.27 8.02
N TRP A 43 -6.51 -9.00 6.94
CA TRP A 43 -7.07 -8.90 5.59
C TRP A 43 -6.89 -10.15 4.75
N ALA A 44 -6.49 -11.28 5.38
CA ALA A 44 -6.29 -12.57 4.70
C ALA A 44 -5.37 -12.50 3.47
N CYS A 45 -4.34 -11.63 3.54
CA CYS A 45 -3.40 -11.41 2.45
C CYS A 45 -2.53 -12.63 2.18
N SER A 46 -2.17 -13.39 3.25
CA SER A 46 -1.31 -14.58 3.17
C SER A 46 -2.11 -15.89 3.12
N ASP A 47 -3.42 -15.84 3.33
CA ASP A 47 -4.27 -17.04 3.39
C ASP A 47 -4.40 -17.67 1.99
N LYS A 48 -3.87 -18.88 1.84
CA LYS A 48 -3.97 -19.66 0.59
C LYS A 48 -5.39 -19.95 0.15
N LYS A 49 -6.37 -19.81 1.04
CA LYS A 49 -7.79 -19.96 0.75
C LYS A 49 -8.30 -18.83 -0.15
N TYR A 50 -7.76 -17.61 0.01
CA TYR A 50 -8.16 -16.43 -0.73
C TYR A 50 -7.06 -16.05 -1.73
N ARG A 51 -7.36 -16.18 -3.00
CA ARG A 51 -6.39 -15.85 -4.07
C ARG A 51 -6.52 -14.41 -4.55
N TYR A 52 -7.50 -13.66 -4.05
CA TYR A 52 -7.81 -12.34 -4.56
C TYR A 52 -6.61 -11.39 -4.46
N GLN A 53 -6.04 -11.23 -3.26
CA GLN A 53 -4.90 -10.31 -3.07
C GLN A 53 -3.67 -10.73 -3.87
N LEU A 54 -3.36 -12.01 -3.92
CA LEU A 54 -2.26 -12.51 -4.73
C LEU A 54 -2.44 -12.16 -6.21
N LEU A 55 -3.64 -12.39 -6.76
CA LEU A 55 -3.95 -12.08 -8.16
C LEU A 55 -3.95 -10.57 -8.41
N LYS A 56 -4.50 -9.77 -7.50
CA LYS A 56 -4.46 -8.31 -7.57
C LYS A 56 -3.02 -7.81 -7.60
N TYR A 57 -2.19 -8.20 -6.64
CA TYR A 57 -0.81 -7.75 -6.55
C TYR A 57 0.03 -8.21 -7.75
N SER A 58 -0.18 -9.43 -8.25
CA SER A 58 0.47 -9.89 -9.49
C SER A 58 0.09 -9.02 -10.70
N LYS A 59 -1.18 -8.61 -10.80
CA LYS A 59 -1.62 -7.68 -11.85
C LYS A 59 -1.01 -6.29 -11.66
N LEU A 60 -0.97 -5.76 -10.43
CA LEU A 60 -0.35 -4.46 -10.14
C LEU A 60 1.13 -4.42 -10.55
N ILE A 61 1.89 -5.48 -10.26
CA ILE A 61 3.29 -5.59 -10.69
C ILE A 61 3.38 -5.64 -12.23
N ALA A 62 2.45 -6.32 -12.90
CA ALA A 62 2.41 -6.38 -14.36
C ALA A 62 2.11 -5.03 -15.05
N LEU A 63 1.55 -4.05 -14.33
CA LEU A 63 1.34 -2.68 -14.82
C LEU A 63 2.63 -1.85 -14.83
N LEU A 64 3.63 -2.24 -14.05
CA LEU A 64 4.88 -1.50 -13.95
C LEU A 64 5.62 -1.48 -15.30
N PRO A 65 6.26 -0.35 -15.65
CA PRO A 65 7.18 -0.30 -16.79
C PRO A 65 8.22 -1.43 -16.73
N LYS A 66 8.44 -2.10 -17.86
CA LYS A 66 9.43 -3.17 -17.99
C LYS A 66 10.84 -2.60 -17.94
N ARG A 67 11.39 -2.50 -16.75
CA ARG A 67 12.77 -2.12 -16.47
C ARG A 67 13.23 -2.78 -15.18
N GLU A 68 14.51 -2.79 -14.92
CA GLU A 68 15.06 -3.13 -13.61
C GLU A 68 14.87 -1.96 -12.65
N TYR A 69 14.41 -2.26 -11.44
CA TYR A 69 14.34 -1.30 -10.34
C TYR A 69 15.45 -1.63 -9.35
N ARG A 70 16.22 -0.61 -8.95
CA ARG A 70 17.32 -0.80 -8.01
C ARG A 70 16.85 -0.80 -6.56
N LYS A 71 15.99 0.16 -6.23
CA LYS A 71 15.45 0.34 -4.87
C LYS A 71 13.95 0.59 -4.89
N ALA A 72 13.19 -0.28 -4.26
CA ALA A 72 11.76 -0.09 -4.06
C ALA A 72 11.43 0.28 -2.61
N LEU A 73 10.44 1.14 -2.42
CA LEU A 73 9.81 1.45 -1.15
C LEU A 73 8.34 1.02 -1.21
N ASP A 74 7.94 0.11 -0.34
CA ASP A 74 6.56 -0.36 -0.19
C ASP A 74 5.97 0.25 1.09
N VAL A 75 5.11 1.26 0.94
CA VAL A 75 4.54 2.04 2.04
C VAL A 75 3.23 1.44 2.50
N GLY A 76 3.11 1.13 3.79
CA GLY A 76 1.98 0.38 4.35
C GLY A 76 2.04 -1.09 3.93
N CYS A 77 3.23 -1.68 4.03
CA CYS A 77 3.49 -3.02 3.49
C CYS A 77 2.74 -4.16 4.23
N GLY A 78 2.14 -3.89 5.39
CA GLY A 78 1.48 -4.88 6.21
C GLY A 78 2.39 -6.07 6.53
N LEU A 79 1.94 -7.28 6.20
CA LEU A 79 2.75 -8.51 6.36
C LEU A 79 3.78 -8.74 5.24
N GLY A 80 4.05 -7.73 4.39
CA GLY A 80 5.06 -7.78 3.33
C GLY A 80 4.71 -8.68 2.15
N MET A 81 3.44 -8.97 1.88
CA MET A 81 3.08 -9.84 0.75
C MET A 81 3.44 -9.21 -0.59
N LEU A 82 3.07 -7.95 -0.82
CA LEU A 82 3.42 -7.25 -2.06
C LEU A 82 4.93 -7.03 -2.15
N THR A 83 5.58 -6.68 -1.04
CA THR A 83 7.05 -6.56 -0.96
C THR A 83 7.76 -7.84 -1.41
N ARG A 84 7.30 -9.02 -0.95
CA ARG A 84 7.87 -10.32 -1.41
C ARG A 84 7.62 -10.59 -2.89
N LEU A 85 6.46 -10.21 -3.41
CA LEU A 85 6.16 -10.35 -4.85
C LEU A 85 7.00 -9.41 -5.71
N LEU A 86 7.42 -8.26 -5.18
CA LEU A 86 8.34 -7.32 -5.85
C LEU A 86 9.78 -7.83 -5.85
N SER A 87 10.19 -8.67 -4.90
CA SER A 87 11.58 -9.12 -4.73
C SER A 87 12.27 -9.59 -6.04
N PRO A 88 11.63 -10.37 -6.93
CA PRO A 88 12.28 -10.79 -8.18
C PRO A 88 12.44 -9.67 -9.22
N HIS A 89 11.85 -8.51 -9.00
CA HIS A 89 11.79 -7.39 -9.95
C HIS A 89 12.62 -6.19 -9.51
N VAL A 90 13.25 -6.26 -8.32
CA VAL A 90 13.98 -5.14 -7.71
C VAL A 90 15.32 -5.60 -7.14
N GLY A 91 16.32 -4.72 -7.10
CA GLY A 91 17.57 -4.99 -6.42
C GLY A 91 17.34 -5.13 -4.91
N ASP A 92 16.82 -4.08 -4.28
CA ASP A 92 16.46 -4.06 -2.86
C ASP A 92 15.05 -3.50 -2.67
N ALA A 93 14.31 -3.98 -1.67
CA ALA A 93 13.05 -3.38 -1.26
C ALA A 93 12.98 -3.16 0.25
N LEU A 94 12.49 -1.97 0.62
CA LEU A 94 12.15 -1.63 2.00
C LEU A 94 10.63 -1.55 2.14
N GLY A 95 10.06 -2.40 2.98
CA GLY A 95 8.69 -2.27 3.45
C GLY A 95 8.64 -1.35 4.68
N VAL A 96 7.78 -0.35 4.65
CA VAL A 96 7.51 0.51 5.82
C VAL A 96 6.06 0.30 6.25
N GLU A 97 5.86 0.08 7.55
CA GLU A 97 4.56 -0.20 8.13
C GLU A 97 4.43 0.48 9.50
N LEU A 98 3.25 1.01 9.79
CA LEU A 98 2.97 1.71 11.05
C LEU A 98 3.00 0.77 12.25
N SER A 99 2.45 -0.44 12.09
CA SER A 99 2.40 -1.46 13.14
C SER A 99 3.74 -2.15 13.32
N GLN A 100 4.32 -2.05 14.51
CA GLN A 100 5.51 -2.80 14.90
C GLN A 100 5.25 -4.32 14.90
N VAL A 101 4.03 -4.74 15.25
CA VAL A 101 3.62 -6.15 15.24
C VAL A 101 3.65 -6.70 13.81
N ALA A 102 3.13 -5.94 12.84
CA ALA A 102 3.17 -6.32 11.44
C ALA A 102 4.60 -6.36 10.90
N VAL A 103 5.46 -5.38 11.24
CA VAL A 103 6.88 -5.35 10.85
C VAL A 103 7.61 -6.61 11.31
N VAL A 104 7.45 -7.01 12.57
CA VAL A 104 8.06 -8.24 13.10
C VAL A 104 7.57 -9.47 12.33
N ASN A 105 6.29 -9.55 12.02
CA ASN A 105 5.72 -10.67 11.28
C ASN A 105 6.17 -10.66 9.81
N ALA A 106 6.20 -9.51 9.14
CA ALA A 106 6.70 -9.36 7.78
C ALA A 106 8.15 -9.81 7.66
N THR A 107 9.00 -9.40 8.61
CA THR A 107 10.41 -9.85 8.68
C THR A 107 10.53 -11.37 8.79
N LYS A 108 9.76 -11.99 9.70
CA LYS A 108 9.76 -13.47 9.86
C LYS A 108 9.28 -14.18 8.59
N LEU A 109 8.22 -13.69 7.97
CA LEU A 109 7.65 -14.27 6.75
C LEU A 109 8.55 -14.09 5.52
N SER A 110 9.54 -13.21 5.60
CA SER A 110 10.44 -12.85 4.49
C SER A 110 11.88 -13.30 4.75
N ILE A 111 12.13 -14.24 5.66
CA ILE A 111 13.47 -14.68 6.07
C ILE A 111 14.31 -15.22 4.90
N ASP A 112 13.65 -15.79 3.88
CA ASP A 112 14.31 -16.37 2.72
C ASP A 112 14.61 -15.33 1.60
N TYR A 113 14.27 -14.05 1.81
CA TYR A 113 14.45 -12.97 0.85
C TYR A 113 15.59 -12.04 1.29
N ALA A 114 16.78 -12.24 0.72
CA ALA A 114 17.98 -11.49 1.12
C ALA A 114 17.94 -9.99 0.78
N ASN A 115 17.10 -9.59 -0.20
CA ASN A 115 16.97 -8.22 -0.68
C ASN A 115 15.77 -7.46 -0.07
N LEU A 116 15.12 -8.00 0.97
CA LEU A 116 14.00 -7.34 1.62
C LEU A 116 14.35 -6.90 3.04
N GLN A 117 13.91 -5.71 3.39
CA GLN A 117 13.98 -5.16 4.73
C GLN A 117 12.62 -4.57 5.12
N PHE A 118 12.34 -4.55 6.43
CA PHE A 118 11.10 -3.96 6.97
C PHE A 118 11.44 -3.03 8.13
N LYS A 119 10.81 -1.85 8.16
CA LYS A 119 10.95 -0.86 9.22
C LYS A 119 9.59 -0.34 9.67
N GLN A 120 9.49 -0.04 10.96
CA GLN A 120 8.34 0.69 11.47
C GLN A 120 8.42 2.15 11.03
N GLY A 121 7.30 2.71 10.58
CA GLY A 121 7.22 4.12 10.21
C GLY A 121 5.84 4.57 9.80
N ASP A 122 5.59 5.86 9.97
CA ASP A 122 4.39 6.56 9.55
C ASP A 122 4.61 7.15 8.15
N VAL A 123 3.61 7.06 7.28
CA VAL A 123 3.63 7.65 5.93
C VAL A 123 3.87 9.17 5.97
N LEU A 124 3.34 9.87 6.97
CA LEU A 124 3.54 11.31 7.15
C LEU A 124 4.93 11.68 7.69
N ALA A 125 5.71 10.69 8.10
CA ALA A 125 7.06 10.86 8.64
C ALA A 125 8.11 10.00 7.91
N LEU A 126 7.83 9.52 6.68
CA LEU A 126 8.72 8.63 5.92
C LEU A 126 10.14 9.17 5.82
N GLN A 127 10.32 10.46 5.58
CA GLN A 127 11.65 11.11 5.47
C GLN A 127 12.51 10.97 6.74
N LYS A 128 11.92 10.63 7.89
CA LYS A 128 12.65 10.36 9.15
C LYS A 128 13.02 8.88 9.31
N VAL A 129 12.39 8.00 8.52
CA VAL A 129 12.51 6.55 8.63
C VAL A 129 13.38 5.96 7.54
N VAL A 130 13.29 6.53 6.33
CA VAL A 130 13.97 6.01 5.14
C VAL A 130 15.15 6.89 4.76
N GLU A 131 16.17 6.28 4.16
CA GLU A 131 17.38 6.95 3.73
C GLU A 131 17.52 6.89 2.20
N GLY A 132 17.93 8.05 1.63
CA GLY A 132 18.12 8.17 0.19
C GLY A 132 16.84 8.23 -0.62
N THR A 133 16.94 7.86 -1.89
CA THR A 133 15.85 7.91 -2.85
C THR A 133 15.58 6.52 -3.46
N TYR A 134 14.41 6.38 -4.06
CA TYR A 134 13.90 5.14 -4.62
C TYR A 134 13.52 5.35 -6.08
N ASP A 135 13.72 4.36 -6.91
CA ASP A 135 13.27 4.38 -8.30
C ASP A 135 11.90 3.68 -8.50
N LEU A 136 11.39 3.04 -7.44
CA LEU A 136 10.00 2.56 -7.34
C LEU A 136 9.43 2.88 -5.95
N ILE A 137 8.28 3.53 -5.88
CA ILE A 137 7.50 3.69 -4.64
C ILE A 137 6.12 3.07 -4.87
N VAL A 138 5.71 2.20 -3.95
CA VAL A 138 4.42 1.53 -3.97
C VAL A 138 3.58 2.02 -2.79
N LEU A 139 2.33 2.38 -3.08
CA LEU A 139 1.31 2.82 -2.13
C LEU A 139 0.06 1.99 -2.41
N ALA A 140 -0.02 0.79 -1.81
CA ALA A 140 -1.10 -0.15 -2.09
C ALA A 140 -1.99 -0.36 -0.86
N ASP A 141 -3.26 0.01 -0.97
CA ASP A 141 -4.28 -0.16 0.07
C ASP A 141 -3.93 0.49 1.43
N VAL A 142 -3.24 1.63 1.44
CA VAL A 142 -2.74 2.26 2.67
C VAL A 142 -3.37 3.64 2.94
N LEU A 143 -3.44 4.52 1.94
CA LEU A 143 -3.70 5.95 2.18
C LEU A 143 -5.12 6.26 2.68
N TYR A 144 -6.10 5.44 2.35
CA TYR A 144 -7.48 5.65 2.80
C TYR A 144 -7.71 5.34 4.28
N TYR A 145 -6.74 4.74 4.96
CA TYR A 145 -6.77 4.59 6.43
C TYR A 145 -6.41 5.88 7.18
N LEU A 146 -5.79 6.84 6.49
CA LEU A 146 -5.50 8.15 7.07
C LEU A 146 -6.79 8.95 7.22
N SER A 147 -7.09 9.37 8.43
CA SER A 147 -8.29 10.17 8.71
C SER A 147 -7.95 11.32 9.67
N PRO A 148 -8.26 12.55 9.27
CA PRO A 148 -8.88 12.96 8.01
C PRO A 148 -7.86 12.97 6.86
N LEU A 149 -8.28 12.52 5.67
CA LEU A 149 -7.52 12.66 4.42
C LEU A 149 -7.99 13.93 3.68
N ASP A 150 -7.78 15.07 4.31
CA ASP A 150 -8.10 16.38 3.73
C ASP A 150 -7.08 16.78 2.64
N GLU A 151 -7.32 17.90 2.00
CA GLU A 151 -6.45 18.36 0.89
C GLU A 151 -5.01 18.62 1.35
N THR A 152 -4.84 19.20 2.54
CA THR A 152 -3.51 19.48 3.12
C THR A 152 -2.74 18.17 3.36
N THR A 153 -3.39 17.17 3.93
CA THR A 153 -2.80 15.84 4.17
C THR A 153 -2.44 15.16 2.85
N LYS A 154 -3.32 15.20 1.83
CA LYS A 154 -3.04 14.65 0.49
C LYS A 154 -1.81 15.31 -0.12
N GLN A 155 -1.74 16.64 -0.13
CA GLN A 155 -0.59 17.38 -0.67
C GLN A 155 0.70 17.07 0.08
N THR A 156 0.65 16.97 1.41
CA THR A 156 1.80 16.59 2.23
C THR A 156 2.33 15.22 1.83
N ILE A 157 1.46 14.21 1.68
CA ILE A 157 1.85 12.86 1.26
C ILE A 157 2.48 12.88 -0.14
N ILE A 158 1.85 13.58 -1.09
CA ILE A 158 2.36 13.71 -2.46
C ILE A 158 3.77 14.29 -2.45
N GLN A 159 4.00 15.37 -1.70
CA GLN A 159 5.33 16.00 -1.61
C GLN A 159 6.37 15.09 -0.93
N ILE A 160 6.00 14.36 0.12
CA ILE A 160 6.87 13.36 0.76
C ILE A 160 7.27 12.30 -0.27
N VAL A 161 6.30 11.72 -0.99
CA VAL A 161 6.56 10.67 -1.99
C VAL A 161 7.43 11.19 -3.13
N ILE A 162 7.14 12.36 -3.67
CA ILE A 162 7.94 13.00 -4.73
C ILE A 162 9.38 13.27 -4.26
N SER A 163 9.57 13.70 -3.02
CA SER A 163 10.90 13.98 -2.47
C SER A 163 11.76 12.72 -2.34
N LEU A 164 11.15 11.57 -2.09
CA LEU A 164 11.82 10.27 -1.97
C LEU A 164 11.98 9.55 -3.32
N LEU A 165 11.32 10.02 -4.37
CA LEU A 165 11.37 9.40 -5.69
C LEU A 165 12.49 10.00 -6.53
N GLU A 166 13.31 9.16 -7.18
CA GLU A 166 14.32 9.58 -8.13
C GLU A 166 13.71 10.23 -9.39
N PRO A 167 14.43 11.15 -10.09
CA PRO A 167 14.01 11.58 -11.42
C PRO A 167 13.79 10.36 -12.35
N GLY A 168 12.68 10.32 -13.07
CA GLY A 168 12.28 9.15 -13.88
C GLY A 168 11.82 7.94 -13.07
N GLY A 169 11.77 8.04 -11.73
CA GLY A 169 11.25 7.00 -10.84
C GLY A 169 9.74 6.78 -11.03
N THR A 170 9.26 5.63 -10.61
CA THR A 170 7.88 5.16 -10.80
C THR A 170 7.12 5.12 -9.47
N ILE A 171 5.89 5.59 -9.46
CA ILE A 171 4.93 5.37 -8.37
C ILE A 171 3.90 4.36 -8.86
N LEU A 172 3.62 3.34 -8.05
CA LEU A 172 2.45 2.47 -8.18
C LEU A 172 1.49 2.81 -7.04
N LEU A 173 0.44 3.54 -7.37
CA LEU A 173 -0.65 3.85 -6.44
C LEU A 173 -1.81 2.91 -6.71
N ALA A 174 -2.27 2.16 -5.71
CA ALA A 174 -3.39 1.24 -5.85
C ALA A 174 -4.24 1.25 -4.58
N ASN A 175 -5.53 1.32 -4.75
CA ASN A 175 -6.45 1.35 -3.63
C ASN A 175 -7.68 0.49 -3.90
N HIS A 176 -8.22 -0.08 -2.84
CA HIS A 176 -9.53 -0.70 -2.88
C HIS A 176 -10.56 0.28 -3.43
N PHE A 177 -11.40 -0.20 -4.33
CA PHE A 177 -12.41 0.58 -5.03
C PHE A 177 -13.62 -0.33 -5.28
N PHE A 178 -14.77 0.02 -4.73
CA PHE A 178 -15.97 -0.79 -4.86
C PHE A 178 -17.02 -0.06 -5.69
N PHE A 179 -16.87 -0.10 -7.01
CA PHE A 179 -17.72 0.64 -7.95
C PHE A 179 -17.86 2.14 -7.55
N ASP A 180 -18.75 2.88 -8.20
CA ASP A 180 -19.01 4.30 -7.87
C ASP A 180 -20.01 4.49 -6.71
N LEU A 181 -20.46 3.41 -6.10
CA LEU A 181 -21.55 3.42 -5.12
C LEU A 181 -21.07 3.56 -3.66
N ASP A 182 -19.80 3.25 -3.41
CA ASP A 182 -19.21 3.34 -2.08
C ASP A 182 -18.64 4.75 -1.83
N PRO A 183 -18.95 5.42 -0.70
CA PRO A 183 -18.36 6.70 -0.33
C PRO A 183 -16.83 6.69 -0.34
N GLN A 184 -16.19 5.58 0.04
CA GLN A 184 -14.75 5.40 0.02
C GLN A 184 -14.19 5.45 -1.41
N SER A 185 -14.94 4.98 -2.40
CA SER A 185 -14.57 5.08 -3.81
C SER A 185 -14.41 6.52 -4.30
N LYS A 186 -15.16 7.48 -3.73
CA LYS A 186 -14.97 8.91 -4.00
C LYS A 186 -13.63 9.39 -3.48
N ILE A 187 -13.28 9.05 -2.24
CA ILE A 187 -12.00 9.41 -1.62
C ILE A 187 -10.83 8.85 -2.44
N VAL A 188 -10.93 7.59 -2.87
CA VAL A 188 -9.91 6.95 -3.71
C VAL A 188 -9.74 7.68 -5.05
N ARG A 189 -10.83 8.03 -5.74
CA ARG A 189 -10.75 8.80 -6.99
C ARG A 189 -10.09 10.17 -6.79
N GLU A 190 -10.48 10.89 -5.76
CA GLU A 190 -9.90 12.20 -5.43
C GLU A 190 -8.39 12.06 -5.13
N LEU A 191 -7.99 11.02 -4.40
CA LEU A 191 -6.59 10.74 -4.11
C LEU A 191 -5.78 10.48 -5.40
N HIS A 192 -6.25 9.59 -6.27
CA HIS A 192 -5.60 9.30 -7.56
C HIS A 192 -5.55 10.54 -8.47
N ALA A 193 -6.62 11.33 -8.49
CA ALA A 193 -6.66 12.60 -9.23
C ALA A 193 -5.64 13.60 -8.69
N SER A 194 -5.48 13.71 -7.36
CA SER A 194 -4.49 14.61 -6.73
C SER A 194 -3.05 14.22 -7.09
N PHE A 195 -2.71 12.93 -7.08
CA PHE A 195 -1.41 12.45 -7.56
C PHE A 195 -1.19 12.75 -9.05
N SER A 196 -2.20 12.52 -9.88
CA SER A 196 -2.12 12.74 -11.33
C SER A 196 -2.06 14.23 -11.71
N ALA A 197 -2.53 15.12 -10.85
CA ALA A 197 -2.51 16.58 -11.03
C ALA A 197 -1.19 17.22 -10.56
N ALA A 198 -0.32 16.49 -9.85
CA ALA A 198 0.96 17.01 -9.39
C ALA A 198 1.88 17.31 -10.59
N PRO A 199 2.41 18.55 -10.74
CA PRO A 199 3.15 18.96 -11.94
C PRO A 199 4.47 18.19 -12.14
N GLU A 200 5.02 17.62 -11.06
CA GLU A 200 6.22 16.80 -11.08
C GLU A 200 5.97 15.36 -11.56
N LEU A 201 4.71 14.97 -11.71
CA LEU A 201 4.33 13.59 -12.05
C LEU A 201 3.64 13.53 -13.41
N THR A 202 3.91 12.47 -14.15
CA THR A 202 3.21 12.12 -15.39
C THR A 202 2.47 10.80 -15.19
N LEU A 203 1.15 10.79 -15.36
CA LEU A 203 0.37 9.55 -15.37
C LEU A 203 0.71 8.73 -16.62
N LEU A 204 1.25 7.53 -16.41
CA LEU A 204 1.60 6.60 -17.50
C LEU A 204 0.43 5.65 -17.82
N HIS A 205 -0.26 5.19 -16.80
CA HIS A 205 -1.34 4.21 -16.94
C HIS A 205 -2.31 4.29 -15.78
N GLU A 206 -3.59 4.07 -16.04
CA GLU A 206 -4.63 3.87 -15.04
C GLU A 206 -5.39 2.58 -15.36
N ASP A 207 -5.50 1.69 -14.39
CA ASP A 207 -6.27 0.45 -14.46
C ASP A 207 -7.42 0.49 -13.44
N ARG A 208 -8.63 0.63 -13.96
CA ARG A 208 -9.85 0.64 -13.16
C ARG A 208 -10.54 -0.72 -13.25
N GLN A 209 -10.54 -1.41 -12.16
CA GLN A 209 -11.20 -2.70 -12.02
C GLN A 209 -12.42 -2.59 -11.07
N PRO A 210 -13.35 -3.54 -11.05
CA PRO A 210 -14.52 -3.49 -10.16
C PRO A 210 -14.17 -3.35 -8.68
N PHE A 211 -12.98 -3.78 -8.25
CA PHE A 211 -12.58 -3.87 -6.84
C PHE A 211 -11.26 -3.17 -6.52
N TYR A 212 -10.63 -2.51 -7.48
CA TYR A 212 -9.49 -1.63 -7.23
C TYR A 212 -9.33 -0.59 -8.33
N LEU A 213 -8.73 0.53 -7.97
CA LEU A 213 -8.19 1.53 -8.89
C LEU A 213 -6.67 1.54 -8.72
N ALA A 214 -5.94 1.50 -9.82
CA ALA A 214 -4.49 1.58 -9.82
C ALA A 214 -4.01 2.64 -10.81
N SER A 215 -3.03 3.45 -10.41
CA SER A 215 -2.35 4.42 -11.26
C SER A 215 -0.85 4.19 -11.21
N VAL A 216 -0.22 4.17 -12.37
CA VAL A 216 1.23 4.17 -12.53
C VAL A 216 1.65 5.56 -12.97
N LEU A 217 2.47 6.22 -12.16
CA LEU A 217 2.96 7.57 -12.44
C LEU A 217 4.50 7.57 -12.51
N ARG A 218 5.05 8.51 -13.24
CA ARG A 218 6.50 8.72 -13.36
C ARG A 218 6.85 10.14 -12.92
N LYS A 219 7.91 10.29 -12.14
CA LYS A 219 8.50 11.59 -11.84
C LYS A 219 9.21 12.13 -13.08
N ASN A 220 8.93 13.40 -13.41
CA ASN A 220 9.50 14.11 -14.56
C ASN A 220 10.99 14.39 -14.37
#